data_f58577925e7f1b4507bea5ff4dc34c3d
#
_entry.id   f58577925e7f1b4507bea5ff4dc34c3d
#
_cell.length_a   1.000
_cell.length_b   1.000
_cell.length_c   1.000
_cell.angle_alpha   90.00
_cell.angle_beta   90.00
_cell.angle_gamma   90.00
#
_symmetry.space_group_name_H-M   'P 1'
#
loop_
_entity.id
_entity.type
_entity.pdbx_description
1 polymer ?
#
loop_
_entity_poly.entity_id
_entity_poly.type
_entity_poly.pdbx_seq_one_letter_code
_entity_poly.pdbx_strand_id
1 'polypeptide(L)'
;RSEIFTEKTVTGLLYYLIPYVIMEFLAVCIGAARGFFSLNIVGMAVKMLLLHLIIYLVIYFSIVLIISVTGNMLMGILCLGGMYLYGIVLSLILVAYGQSFWHTFFSEYQYGGFNTLLHSASPGTLILDMVSAYAEGKAGKLVAAVIILGIVLGVLAWIAYKKRPSESAGKS
;
A
#
# COMPACT_ATOMS: atom_id res chain seq x y z
N ARG A 1 -21.16 2.81 16.64
CA ARG A 1 -20.40 2.05 15.62
C ARG A 1 -19.20 2.82 15.05
N SER A 2 -19.35 4.11 14.76
CA SER A 2 -18.22 4.94 14.29
C SER A 2 -17.11 5.05 15.34
N GLU A 3 -17.45 5.20 16.61
CA GLU A 3 -16.49 5.26 17.72
C GLU A 3 -15.70 3.97 17.86
N ILE A 4 -16.37 2.81 17.78
CA ILE A 4 -15.71 1.49 17.84
C ILE A 4 -14.77 1.29 16.65
N PHE A 5 -15.15 1.73 15.45
CA PHE A 5 -14.28 1.67 14.27
C PHE A 5 -13.03 2.52 14.48
N THR A 6 -13.21 3.77 14.93
CA THR A 6 -12.09 4.70 15.14
C THR A 6 -11.16 4.17 16.24
N GLU A 7 -11.71 3.72 17.36
CA GLU A 7 -10.92 3.14 18.46
C GLU A 7 -10.10 1.94 18.02
N LYS A 8 -10.72 0.96 17.35
CA LYS A 8 -10.02 -0.22 16.84
C LYS A 8 -8.98 0.13 15.78
N THR A 9 -9.30 1.08 14.89
CA THR A 9 -8.37 1.52 13.85
C THR A 9 -7.16 2.22 14.45
N VAL A 10 -7.38 3.15 15.39
CA VAL A 10 -6.29 3.86 16.06
C VAL A 10 -5.43 2.89 16.88
N THR A 11 -6.06 1.98 17.61
CA THR A 11 -5.34 0.97 18.39
C THR A 11 -4.50 0.07 17.48
N GLY A 12 -5.05 -0.42 16.36
CA GLY A 12 -4.32 -1.23 15.38
C GLY A 12 -3.14 -0.49 14.76
N LEU A 13 -3.31 0.79 14.45
CA LEU A 13 -2.23 1.65 13.95
C LEU A 13 -1.12 1.83 14.99
N LEU A 14 -1.48 2.07 16.25
CA LEU A 14 -0.51 2.26 17.34
C LEU A 14 0.29 1.00 17.64
N TYR A 15 -0.32 -0.18 17.57
CA TYR A 15 0.38 -1.45 17.78
C TYR A 15 1.54 -1.68 16.80
N TYR A 16 1.46 -1.15 15.60
CA TYR A 16 2.57 -1.21 14.64
C TYR A 16 3.50 0.00 14.78
N LEU A 17 2.95 1.20 14.89
CA LEU A 17 3.71 2.44 14.86
C LEU A 17 4.71 2.53 16.02
N ILE A 18 4.27 2.15 17.23
CA ILE A 18 5.12 2.27 18.45
C ILE A 18 6.36 1.39 18.34
N PRO A 19 6.27 0.06 18.08
CA PRO A 19 7.45 -0.78 17.90
C PRO A 19 8.34 -0.33 16.75
N TYR A 20 7.74 0.12 15.65
CA TYR A 20 8.50 0.57 14.48
C TYR A 20 9.35 1.81 14.78
N VAL A 21 8.76 2.83 15.43
CA VAL A 21 9.49 4.05 15.83
C VAL A 21 10.60 3.72 16.84
N ILE A 22 10.35 2.80 17.77
CA ILE A 22 11.36 2.35 18.74
C ILE A 22 12.54 1.67 18.02
N MET A 23 12.26 0.80 17.06
CA MET A 23 13.30 0.10 16.29
C MET A 23 14.13 1.06 15.43
N GLU A 24 13.50 2.04 14.77
CA GLU A 24 14.20 3.09 14.01
C GLU A 24 15.09 3.94 14.94
N PHE A 25 14.59 4.33 16.09
CA PHE A 25 15.37 5.07 17.08
C PHE A 25 16.58 4.27 17.56
N LEU A 26 16.39 2.98 17.87
CA LEU A 26 17.49 2.09 18.26
C LEU A 26 18.52 1.95 17.14
N ALA A 27 18.10 1.83 15.88
CA ALA A 27 19.01 1.74 14.74
C ALA A 27 19.88 3.01 14.60
N VAL A 28 19.29 4.19 14.79
CA VAL A 28 20.03 5.47 14.78
C VAL A 28 21.01 5.54 15.96
N CYS A 29 20.61 5.12 17.16
CA CYS A 29 21.47 5.08 18.34
C CYS A 29 22.67 4.13 18.17
N ILE A 30 22.46 2.95 17.60
CA ILE A 30 23.52 1.98 17.30
C ILE A 30 24.49 2.55 16.25
N GLY A 31 23.96 3.20 15.20
CA GLY A 31 24.77 3.89 14.19
C GLY A 31 25.63 5.00 14.82
N ALA A 32 25.04 5.78 15.70
CA ALA A 32 25.76 6.84 16.44
C ALA A 32 26.88 6.27 17.31
N ALA A 33 26.61 5.19 18.05
CA ALA A 33 27.61 4.52 18.91
C ALA A 33 28.80 3.95 18.11
N ARG A 34 28.59 3.61 16.84
CA ARG A 34 29.64 3.14 15.92
C ARG A 34 30.37 4.25 15.17
N GLY A 35 30.09 5.50 15.48
CA GLY A 35 30.76 6.66 14.88
C GLY A 35 30.20 7.08 13.51
N PHE A 36 29.07 6.50 13.07
CA PHE A 36 28.41 6.85 11.80
C PHE A 36 27.37 7.98 11.95
N PHE A 37 27.45 8.77 13.03
CA PHE A 37 26.49 9.84 13.27
C PHE A 37 26.75 11.02 12.33
N SER A 38 25.78 11.32 11.47
CA SER A 38 25.71 12.58 10.72
C SER A 38 24.28 13.07 10.64
N LEU A 39 24.09 14.40 10.56
CA LEU A 39 22.75 14.99 10.39
C LEU A 39 22.04 14.45 9.14
N ASN A 40 22.80 14.14 8.09
CA ASN A 40 22.27 13.54 6.86
C ASN A 40 21.66 12.15 7.10
N ILE A 41 22.27 11.34 7.96
CA ILE A 41 21.76 9.99 8.29
C ILE A 41 20.45 10.09 9.07
N VAL A 42 20.36 11.02 10.03
CA VAL A 42 19.11 11.26 10.76
C VAL A 42 18.00 11.74 9.82
N GLY A 43 18.32 12.67 8.92
CA GLY A 43 17.37 13.14 7.91
C GLY A 43 16.90 12.04 6.97
N MET A 44 17.78 11.10 6.60
CA MET A 44 17.43 9.92 5.78
C MET A 44 16.55 8.95 6.57
N ALA A 45 16.86 8.67 7.84
CA ALA A 45 16.04 7.81 8.70
C ALA A 45 14.61 8.37 8.87
N VAL A 46 14.45 9.67 9.10
CA VAL A 46 13.13 10.31 9.19
C VAL A 46 12.35 10.19 7.89
N LYS A 47 13.00 10.41 6.74
CA LYS A 47 12.36 10.25 5.43
C LYS A 47 11.90 8.81 5.18
N MET A 48 12.74 7.83 5.53
CA MET A 48 12.38 6.40 5.44
C MET A 48 11.24 6.04 6.37
N LEU A 49 11.23 6.54 7.59
CA LEU A 49 10.14 6.35 8.55
C LEU A 49 8.81 6.87 7.98
N LEU A 50 8.80 8.08 7.42
CA LEU A 50 7.60 8.65 6.80
C LEU A 50 7.12 7.82 5.58
N LEU A 51 8.03 7.36 4.74
CA LEU A 51 7.72 6.52 3.59
C LEU A 51 7.06 5.21 4.02
N HIS A 52 7.66 4.51 4.97
CA HIS A 52 7.11 3.26 5.51
C HIS A 52 5.75 3.46 6.19
N LEU A 53 5.57 4.58 6.90
CA LEU A 53 4.28 4.92 7.50
C LEU A 53 3.18 5.08 6.44
N ILE A 54 3.47 5.75 5.33
CA ILE A 54 2.52 5.91 4.21
C ILE A 54 2.15 4.55 3.62
N ILE A 55 3.15 3.70 3.34
CA ILE A 55 2.93 2.34 2.82
C ILE A 55 2.07 1.53 3.80
N TYR A 56 2.42 1.57 5.07
CA TYR A 56 1.67 0.87 6.11
C TYR A 56 0.21 1.31 6.18
N LEU A 57 -0.07 2.62 6.12
CA LEU A 57 -1.44 3.13 6.12
C LEU A 57 -2.26 2.58 4.95
N VAL A 58 -1.70 2.53 3.74
CA VAL A 58 -2.38 1.98 2.57
C VAL A 58 -2.68 0.50 2.76
N ILE A 59 -1.70 -0.29 3.20
CA ILE A 59 -1.88 -1.72 3.46
C ILE A 59 -2.94 -1.94 4.55
N TYR A 60 -2.84 -1.20 5.65
CA TYR A 60 -3.75 -1.31 6.78
C TYR A 60 -5.20 -1.03 6.37
N PHE A 61 -5.45 0.10 5.68
CA PHE A 61 -6.79 0.43 5.22
C PHE A 61 -7.32 -0.52 4.14
N SER A 62 -6.44 -1.08 3.32
CA SER A 62 -6.82 -2.15 2.38
C SER A 62 -7.33 -3.39 3.12
N ILE A 63 -6.61 -3.82 4.16
CA ILE A 63 -7.01 -4.96 4.99
C ILE A 63 -8.35 -4.70 5.69
N VAL A 64 -8.48 -3.53 6.32
CA VAL A 64 -9.73 -3.14 7.02
C VAL A 64 -10.91 -3.09 6.05
N LEU A 65 -10.73 -2.53 4.86
CA LEU A 65 -11.75 -2.48 3.82
C LEU A 65 -12.20 -3.89 3.42
N ILE A 66 -11.27 -4.74 3.07
CA ILE A 66 -11.55 -6.08 2.58
C ILE A 66 -12.23 -6.94 3.65
N ILE A 67 -11.74 -6.91 4.90
CA ILE A 67 -12.38 -7.62 6.01
C ILE A 67 -13.80 -7.07 6.28
N SER A 68 -13.98 -5.76 6.15
CA SER A 68 -15.30 -5.14 6.32
C SER A 68 -16.29 -5.58 5.26
N VAL A 69 -15.84 -5.84 4.04
CA VAL A 69 -16.69 -6.29 2.92
C VAL A 69 -16.92 -7.80 2.95
N THR A 70 -15.87 -8.59 3.11
CA THR A 70 -15.94 -10.06 2.98
C THR A 70 -16.51 -10.74 4.24
N GLY A 71 -16.26 -10.17 5.41
CA GLY A 71 -16.68 -10.76 6.69
C GLY A 71 -15.98 -12.07 7.07
N ASN A 72 -15.18 -12.64 6.17
CA ASN A 72 -14.45 -13.90 6.35
C ASN A 72 -12.96 -13.64 6.12
N MET A 73 -12.13 -14.09 7.07
CA MET A 73 -10.68 -13.84 7.04
C MET A 73 -10.00 -14.51 5.83
N LEU A 74 -10.40 -15.74 5.50
CA LEU A 74 -9.81 -16.50 4.38
C LEU A 74 -10.11 -15.80 3.04
N MET A 75 -11.37 -15.43 2.81
CA MET A 75 -11.77 -14.67 1.62
C MET A 75 -11.12 -13.29 1.60
N GLY A 76 -10.94 -12.68 2.78
CA GLY A 76 -10.21 -11.42 2.92
C GLY A 76 -8.78 -11.50 2.43
N ILE A 77 -8.04 -12.55 2.80
CA ILE A 77 -6.65 -12.76 2.35
C ILE A 77 -6.59 -12.96 0.84
N LEU A 78 -7.49 -13.76 0.27
CA LEU A 78 -7.56 -13.99 -1.19
C LEU A 78 -7.88 -12.69 -1.95
N CYS A 79 -8.85 -11.91 -1.47
CA CYS A 79 -9.20 -10.62 -2.06
C CYS A 79 -8.06 -9.61 -1.95
N LEU A 80 -7.32 -9.59 -0.82
CA LEU A 80 -6.15 -8.75 -0.64
C LEU A 80 -5.07 -9.10 -1.66
N GLY A 81 -4.73 -10.40 -1.75
CA GLY A 81 -3.77 -10.89 -2.75
C GLY A 81 -4.18 -10.52 -4.17
N GLY A 82 -5.46 -10.74 -4.53
CA GLY A 82 -6.00 -10.31 -5.81
C GLY A 82 -5.86 -8.81 -6.05
N MET A 83 -6.22 -7.98 -5.07
CA MET A 83 -6.13 -6.52 -5.17
C MET A 83 -4.71 -6.00 -5.36
N TYR A 84 -3.70 -6.66 -4.77
CA TYR A 84 -2.31 -6.24 -4.88
C TYR A 84 -1.61 -6.81 -6.12
N LEU A 85 -2.03 -7.98 -6.59
CA LEU A 85 -1.38 -8.69 -7.70
C LEU A 85 -2.05 -8.44 -9.06
N TYR A 86 -3.32 -7.96 -9.10
CA TYR A 86 -4.06 -7.88 -10.37
C TYR A 86 -3.35 -7.01 -11.42
N GLY A 87 -2.70 -5.93 -11.01
CA GLY A 87 -1.97 -5.05 -11.94
C GLY A 87 -0.83 -5.78 -12.65
N ILE A 88 -0.08 -6.59 -11.92
CA ILE A 88 1.03 -7.40 -12.46
C ILE A 88 0.49 -8.49 -13.39
N VAL A 89 -0.50 -9.25 -12.89
CA VAL A 89 -1.10 -10.37 -13.64
C VAL A 89 -1.77 -9.88 -14.93
N LEU A 90 -2.55 -8.79 -14.83
CA LEU A 90 -3.23 -8.22 -15.98
C LEU A 90 -2.25 -7.67 -17.02
N SER A 91 -1.17 -7.01 -16.60
CA SER A 91 -0.12 -6.54 -17.49
C SER A 91 0.56 -7.70 -18.23
N LEU A 92 0.90 -8.78 -17.54
CA LEU A 92 1.49 -9.97 -18.14
C LEU A 92 0.56 -10.63 -19.16
N ILE A 93 -0.73 -10.77 -18.82
CA ILE A 93 -1.75 -11.34 -19.72
C ILE A 93 -1.88 -10.49 -20.97
N LEU A 94 -1.96 -9.17 -20.85
CA LEU A 94 -2.10 -8.26 -21.99
C LEU A 94 -0.84 -8.28 -22.87
N VAL A 95 0.34 -8.37 -22.26
CA VAL A 95 1.60 -8.53 -23.01
C VAL A 95 1.58 -9.84 -23.82
N ALA A 96 1.24 -10.94 -23.18
CA ALA A 96 1.20 -12.25 -23.84
C ALA A 96 0.16 -12.28 -24.99
N TYR A 97 -1.04 -11.76 -24.74
CA TYR A 97 -2.09 -11.64 -25.77
C TYR A 97 -1.67 -10.73 -26.92
N GLY A 98 -1.13 -9.57 -26.61
CA GLY A 98 -0.70 -8.61 -27.62
C GLY A 98 0.37 -9.18 -28.53
N GLN A 99 1.36 -9.85 -27.97
CA GLN A 99 2.43 -10.51 -28.73
C GLN A 99 1.91 -11.67 -29.57
N SER A 100 0.90 -12.42 -29.09
CA SER A 100 0.37 -13.59 -29.79
C SER A 100 -0.59 -13.25 -30.94
N PHE A 101 -1.44 -12.24 -30.74
CA PHE A 101 -2.54 -11.94 -31.67
C PHE A 101 -2.34 -10.67 -32.52
N TRP A 102 -1.53 -9.71 -32.05
CA TRP A 102 -1.36 -8.41 -32.72
C TRP A 102 0.11 -8.04 -32.92
N HIS A 103 0.89 -8.98 -33.39
CA HIS A 103 2.34 -8.81 -33.59
C HIS A 103 2.69 -7.58 -34.44
N THR A 104 1.83 -7.18 -35.38
CA THR A 104 2.02 -6.04 -36.28
C THR A 104 1.70 -4.68 -35.63
N PHE A 105 0.84 -4.65 -34.59
CA PHE A 105 0.39 -3.43 -33.94
C PHE A 105 1.02 -3.20 -32.57
N PHE A 106 1.70 -4.21 -32.02
CA PHE A 106 2.35 -4.13 -30.74
C PHE A 106 3.83 -3.71 -30.92
N SER A 107 4.06 -2.40 -31.11
CA SER A 107 5.40 -1.86 -30.93
C SER A 107 5.65 -1.57 -29.44
N GLU A 108 6.88 -1.80 -28.99
CA GLU A 108 7.33 -1.56 -27.61
C GLU A 108 6.98 -0.15 -27.09
N TYR A 109 6.82 0.83 -27.99
CA TYR A 109 6.49 2.23 -27.70
C TYR A 109 5.03 2.47 -27.33
N GLN A 110 4.07 1.76 -27.90
CA GLN A 110 2.64 1.89 -27.55
C GLN A 110 2.30 1.16 -26.26
N TYR A 111 3.11 0.20 -25.89
CA TYR A 111 2.99 -0.54 -24.63
C TYR A 111 3.21 0.32 -23.39
N GLY A 112 4.14 1.28 -23.44
CA GLY A 112 4.55 2.08 -22.30
C GLY A 112 3.40 2.86 -21.65
N GLY A 113 2.52 3.47 -22.43
CA GLY A 113 1.42 4.29 -21.93
C GLY A 113 0.30 3.50 -21.26
N PHE A 114 -0.10 2.36 -21.86
CA PHE A 114 -1.19 1.53 -21.33
C PHE A 114 -0.73 0.68 -20.15
N ASN A 115 0.51 0.18 -20.21
CA ASN A 115 1.11 -0.58 -19.13
C ASN A 115 1.32 0.30 -17.89
N THR A 116 1.72 1.56 -18.05
CA THR A 116 1.84 2.51 -16.93
C THR A 116 0.49 2.82 -16.30
N LEU A 117 -0.60 2.90 -17.04
CA LEU A 117 -1.95 3.07 -16.50
C LEU A 117 -2.40 1.85 -15.69
N LEU A 118 -2.15 0.64 -16.19
CA LEU A 118 -2.47 -0.61 -15.48
C LEU A 118 -1.61 -0.81 -14.23
N HIS A 119 -0.32 -0.49 -14.33
CA HIS A 119 0.58 -0.49 -13.18
C HIS A 119 0.11 0.50 -12.10
N SER A 120 -0.24 1.72 -12.46
CA SER A 120 -0.70 2.72 -11.50
C SER A 120 -2.10 2.46 -10.94
N ALA A 121 -2.89 1.55 -11.55
CA ALA A 121 -4.21 1.18 -11.06
C ALA A 121 -4.18 0.19 -9.89
N SER A 122 -3.10 -0.58 -9.72
CA SER A 122 -2.96 -1.54 -8.60
C SER A 122 -2.24 -0.89 -7.42
N PRO A 123 -2.74 -1.03 -6.18
CA PRO A 123 -2.04 -0.54 -5.00
C PRO A 123 -0.65 -1.13 -4.84
N GLY A 124 -0.47 -2.42 -5.19
CA GLY A 124 0.81 -3.11 -5.09
C GLY A 124 1.86 -2.52 -6.02
N THR A 125 1.53 -2.37 -7.30
CA THR A 125 2.45 -1.79 -8.29
C THR A 125 2.72 -0.30 -8.03
N LEU A 126 1.70 0.46 -7.62
CA LEU A 126 1.87 1.87 -7.26
C LEU A 126 2.86 2.06 -6.11
N ILE A 127 2.82 1.19 -5.09
CA ILE A 127 3.78 1.20 -3.99
C ILE A 127 5.19 0.85 -4.48
N LEU A 128 5.33 -0.17 -5.33
CA LEU A 128 6.63 -0.56 -5.89
C LEU A 128 7.23 0.56 -6.74
N ASP A 129 6.43 1.20 -7.59
CA ASP A 129 6.86 2.33 -8.40
C ASP A 129 7.25 3.54 -7.52
N MET A 130 6.55 3.77 -6.42
CA MET A 130 6.90 4.82 -5.46
C MET A 130 8.25 4.55 -4.80
N VAL A 131 8.50 3.30 -4.39
CA VAL A 131 9.77 2.93 -3.73
C VAL A 131 10.95 3.05 -4.72
N SER A 132 10.78 2.58 -5.97
CA SER A 132 11.81 2.71 -7.00
C SER A 132 12.09 4.18 -7.36
N ALA A 133 11.05 5.00 -7.56
CA ALA A 133 11.18 6.41 -7.85
C ALA A 133 11.78 7.21 -6.66
N TYR A 134 11.55 6.73 -5.43
CA TYR A 134 12.18 7.33 -4.25
C TYR A 134 13.70 7.14 -4.26
N ALA A 135 14.18 5.96 -4.68
CA ALA A 135 15.61 5.69 -4.84
C ALA A 135 16.24 6.60 -5.90
N GLU A 136 15.48 7.02 -6.92
CA GLU A 136 15.91 7.94 -7.98
C GLU A 136 15.74 9.43 -7.62
N GLY A 137 15.17 9.76 -6.46
CA GLY A 137 14.89 11.15 -6.05
C GLY A 137 13.69 11.80 -6.77
N LYS A 138 12.84 11.04 -7.47
CA LYS A 138 11.71 11.53 -8.28
C LYS A 138 10.33 11.16 -7.72
N ALA A 139 10.24 10.75 -6.46
CA ALA A 139 9.04 10.15 -5.88
C ALA A 139 7.87 11.12 -5.59
N GLY A 140 8.04 12.44 -5.68
CA GLY A 140 7.05 13.39 -5.15
C GLY A 140 5.60 13.18 -5.63
N LYS A 141 5.41 12.94 -6.93
CA LYS A 141 4.07 12.70 -7.52
C LYS A 141 3.50 11.35 -7.08
N LEU A 142 4.33 10.31 -7.01
CA LEU A 142 3.91 8.97 -6.61
C LEU A 142 3.58 8.90 -5.12
N VAL A 143 4.35 9.57 -4.27
CA VAL A 143 4.03 9.71 -2.84
C VAL A 143 2.66 10.38 -2.65
N ALA A 144 2.39 11.47 -3.37
CA ALA A 144 1.08 12.12 -3.34
C ALA A 144 -0.05 11.16 -3.79
N ALA A 145 0.16 10.40 -4.86
CA ALA A 145 -0.81 9.43 -5.36
C ALA A 145 -1.07 8.32 -4.32
N VAL A 146 -0.05 7.79 -3.66
CA VAL A 146 -0.17 6.77 -2.62
C VAL A 146 -0.90 7.32 -1.38
N ILE A 147 -0.65 8.57 -0.99
CA ILE A 147 -1.38 9.23 0.10
C ILE A 147 -2.87 9.36 -0.25
N ILE A 148 -3.18 9.84 -1.45
CA ILE A 148 -4.58 9.96 -1.92
C ILE A 148 -5.26 8.58 -1.91
N LEU A 149 -4.57 7.55 -2.41
CA LEU A 149 -5.08 6.17 -2.38
C LEU A 149 -5.36 5.71 -0.95
N GLY A 150 -4.46 5.97 0.00
CA GLY A 150 -4.64 5.65 1.41
C GLY A 150 -5.87 6.32 2.01
N ILE A 151 -6.09 7.60 1.72
CA ILE A 151 -7.27 8.35 2.15
C ILE A 151 -8.55 7.74 1.57
N VAL A 152 -8.57 7.46 0.27
CA VAL A 152 -9.72 6.84 -0.41
C VAL A 152 -10.05 5.48 0.20
N LEU A 153 -9.05 4.63 0.40
CA LEU A 153 -9.23 3.32 1.05
C LEU A 153 -9.74 3.45 2.47
N GLY A 154 -9.23 4.41 3.26
CA GLY A 154 -9.71 4.69 4.61
C GLY A 154 -11.17 5.12 4.65
N VAL A 155 -11.58 6.01 3.75
CA VAL A 155 -12.98 6.45 3.62
C VAL A 155 -13.88 5.29 3.21
N LEU A 156 -13.48 4.50 2.23
CA LEU A 156 -14.21 3.31 1.79
C LEU A 156 -14.34 2.26 2.89
N ALA A 157 -13.27 2.03 3.65
CA ALA A 157 -13.27 1.12 4.80
C ALA A 157 -14.27 1.59 5.89
N TRP A 158 -14.28 2.88 6.18
CA TRP A 158 -15.24 3.46 7.12
C TRP A 158 -16.70 3.31 6.66
N ILE A 159 -16.99 3.59 5.38
CA ILE A 159 -18.32 3.43 4.78
C ILE A 159 -18.75 1.95 4.80
N ALA A 160 -17.86 1.04 4.41
CA ALA A 160 -18.12 -0.40 4.40
C ALA A 160 -18.44 -0.92 5.80
N TYR A 161 -17.64 -0.52 6.78
CA TYR A 161 -17.85 -0.89 8.18
C TYR A 161 -19.21 -0.37 8.73
N LYS A 162 -19.58 0.86 8.37
CA LYS A 162 -20.86 1.47 8.80
C LYS A 162 -22.07 0.75 8.20
N LYS A 163 -21.95 0.30 6.95
CA LYS A 163 -23.04 -0.39 6.21
C LYS A 163 -23.16 -1.88 6.54
N ARG A 164 -22.19 -2.46 7.22
CA ARG A 164 -22.20 -3.90 7.54
C ARG A 164 -23.39 -4.25 8.45
N PRO A 165 -24.24 -5.23 8.07
CA PRO A 165 -25.35 -5.69 8.91
C PRO A 165 -24.83 -6.26 10.23
N SER A 166 -25.51 -5.98 11.33
CA SER A 166 -25.12 -6.47 12.67
C SER A 166 -25.24 -7.99 12.83
N GLU A 167 -25.98 -8.64 11.94
CA GLU A 167 -26.30 -10.08 12.02
C GLU A 167 -25.15 -11.01 11.61
N SER A 168 -24.14 -10.50 10.86
CA SER A 168 -23.00 -11.31 10.44
C SER A 168 -21.89 -11.42 11.49
N ALA A 169 -21.97 -10.69 12.59
CA ALA A 169 -20.95 -10.69 13.65
C ALA A 169 -21.11 -11.82 14.70
N GLY A 170 -22.17 -12.63 14.62
CA GLY A 170 -22.50 -13.65 15.61
C GLY A 170 -22.75 -15.05 15.06
N LYS A 171 -22.56 -15.28 13.76
CA LYS A 171 -22.67 -16.61 13.17
C LYS A 171 -21.28 -17.04 12.66
N SER A 172 -20.46 -17.51 13.57
CA SER A 172 -19.31 -18.37 13.29
C SER A 172 -19.62 -19.76 13.81
#